data_f16a5a0ed16eb288cb6b6c59cb888ccb
#
_entry.id   f16a5a0ed16eb288cb6b6c59cb888ccb
#
_cell.length_a   1.000
_cell.length_b   1.000
_cell.length_c   1.000
_cell.angle_alpha   90.00
_cell.angle_beta   90.00
_cell.angle_gamma   90.00
#
_symmetry.space_group_name_H-M   'P 1'
#
loop_
_entity.id
_entity.type
_entity.pdbx_description
1 polymer ?
#
loop_
_entity_poly.entity_id
_entity_poly.type
_entity_poly.pdbx_seq_one_letter_code
_entity_poly.pdbx_strand_id
1 'polypeptide(L)'
;MYQLKKALYGLKQAPRAWYNRIDTYLIKSGFSRSQNEPTLYTKTNQHGKILIVCLYVDDMIYTGNLELTDFKHAMQSEFEMTDLGIMKYFLGIEVHQSAKGIFVCQQKYAADILKRFRMEGCNPAETPIPLGTKLSKNDEGPTVDSTFYKSLVGSLLYLTATRPDIKYAASLVSRFMESPKDSHWKWRNRF
;
A
#
# COMPACT_ATOMS: atom_id res chain seq x y z
N MET A 1 41.73 4.76 -1.35
CA MET A 1 40.29 4.69 -1.77
C MET A 1 39.80 3.28 -1.41
N TYR A 2 38.79 3.14 -0.54
CA TYR A 2 38.27 1.82 -0.14
C TYR A 2 37.16 1.40 -1.07
N GLN A 3 37.22 0.18 -1.60
CA GLN A 3 36.16 -0.40 -2.42
C GLN A 3 35.19 -1.19 -1.52
N LEU A 4 33.91 -0.86 -1.58
CA LEU A 4 32.89 -1.60 -0.85
C LEU A 4 32.68 -2.98 -1.47
N LYS A 5 32.68 -4.02 -0.63
CA LYS A 5 32.39 -5.41 -1.04
C LYS A 5 30.88 -5.69 -1.13
N LYS A 6 30.06 -4.96 -0.37
CA LYS A 6 28.60 -5.04 -0.36
C LYS A 6 28.01 -3.62 -0.43
N ALA A 7 26.81 -3.49 -0.98
CA ALA A 7 26.06 -2.25 -0.91
C ALA A 7 25.66 -1.98 0.55
N LEU A 8 25.90 -0.75 1.02
CA LEU A 8 25.52 -0.34 2.37
C LEU A 8 24.13 0.29 2.35
N TYR A 9 23.29 -0.06 3.32
CA TYR A 9 21.98 0.56 3.53
C TYR A 9 22.10 2.09 3.64
N GLY A 10 21.18 2.83 3.03
CA GLY A 10 21.19 4.30 3.01
C GLY A 10 21.99 4.93 1.85
N LEU A 11 22.81 4.18 1.12
CA LEU A 11 23.44 4.71 -0.09
C LEU A 11 22.45 4.71 -1.27
N LYS A 12 22.50 5.76 -2.11
CA LYS A 12 21.60 5.95 -3.26
C LYS A 12 21.53 4.74 -4.21
N GLN A 13 22.63 4.02 -4.39
CA GLN A 13 22.72 2.85 -5.27
C GLN A 13 22.34 1.53 -4.60
N ALA A 14 22.19 1.49 -3.26
CA ALA A 14 21.97 0.25 -2.51
C ALA A 14 20.64 -0.47 -2.90
N PRO A 15 19.48 0.22 -3.05
CA PRO A 15 18.25 -0.44 -3.45
C PRO A 15 18.35 -1.11 -4.83
N ARG A 16 19.05 -0.49 -5.78
CA ARG A 16 19.25 -1.05 -7.12
C ARG A 16 20.17 -2.26 -7.10
N ALA A 17 21.24 -2.21 -6.31
CA ALA A 17 22.15 -3.35 -6.16
C ALA A 17 21.46 -4.55 -5.49
N TRP A 18 20.65 -4.29 -4.47
CA TRP A 18 19.81 -5.28 -3.80
C TRP A 18 18.81 -5.91 -4.78
N TYR A 19 18.03 -5.09 -5.46
CA TYR A 19 17.05 -5.56 -6.43
C TYR A 19 17.69 -6.44 -7.52
N ASN A 20 18.82 -6.02 -8.11
CA ASN A 20 19.50 -6.81 -9.13
C ASN A 20 19.97 -8.16 -8.61
N ARG A 21 20.43 -8.23 -7.37
CA ARG A 21 20.89 -9.50 -6.77
C ARG A 21 19.73 -10.46 -6.56
N ILE A 22 18.63 -10.01 -5.98
CA ILE A 22 17.47 -10.87 -5.70
C ILE A 22 16.74 -11.26 -6.98
N ASP A 23 16.59 -10.35 -7.95
CA ASP A 23 16.04 -10.63 -9.28
C ASP A 23 16.82 -11.74 -9.98
N THR A 24 18.16 -11.61 -10.02
CA THR A 24 19.04 -12.62 -10.63
C THR A 24 18.88 -13.98 -9.94
N TYR A 25 18.78 -13.99 -8.62
CA TYR A 25 18.60 -15.23 -7.86
C TYR A 25 17.25 -15.90 -8.14
N LEU A 26 16.15 -15.13 -8.12
CA LEU A 26 14.82 -15.65 -8.37
C LEU A 26 14.69 -16.21 -9.79
N ILE A 27 15.19 -15.49 -10.80
CA ILE A 27 15.18 -15.96 -12.19
C ILE A 27 15.97 -17.27 -12.33
N LYS A 28 17.19 -17.36 -11.75
CA LYS A 28 18.00 -18.59 -11.75
C LYS A 28 17.31 -19.74 -11.01
N SER A 29 16.49 -19.44 -10.01
CA SER A 29 15.70 -20.41 -9.25
C SER A 29 14.40 -20.84 -9.96
N GLY A 30 14.20 -20.41 -11.21
CA GLY A 30 13.07 -20.82 -12.05
C GLY A 30 11.80 -20.00 -11.85
N PHE A 31 11.90 -18.80 -11.28
CA PHE A 31 10.80 -17.86 -11.25
C PHE A 31 10.71 -17.06 -12.56
N SER A 32 9.51 -16.73 -12.95
CA SER A 32 9.22 -15.79 -14.05
C SER A 32 8.81 -14.46 -13.48
N ARG A 33 9.46 -13.38 -13.91
CA ARG A 33 9.10 -12.00 -13.53
C ARG A 33 7.89 -11.54 -14.33
N SER A 34 6.95 -10.86 -13.70
CA SER A 34 5.81 -10.26 -14.37
C SER A 34 6.25 -9.15 -15.33
N GLN A 35 5.62 -9.06 -16.48
CA GLN A 35 5.86 -8.00 -17.46
C GLN A 35 5.26 -6.65 -17.03
N ASN A 36 4.15 -6.69 -16.27
CA ASN A 36 3.42 -5.51 -15.84
C ASN A 36 3.90 -4.95 -14.49
N GLU A 37 4.48 -5.83 -13.65
CA GLU A 37 4.96 -5.47 -12.31
C GLU A 37 6.33 -6.12 -12.07
N PRO A 38 7.43 -5.36 -12.23
CA PRO A 38 8.80 -5.91 -12.11
C PRO A 38 9.14 -6.50 -10.75
N THR A 39 8.39 -6.18 -9.70
CA THR A 39 8.60 -6.70 -8.35
C THR A 39 7.80 -7.97 -8.05
N LEU A 40 6.98 -8.43 -9.00
CA LEU A 40 6.15 -9.63 -8.88
C LEU A 40 6.78 -10.80 -9.65
N TYR A 41 6.95 -11.91 -8.96
CA TYR A 41 7.53 -13.15 -9.49
C TYR A 41 6.60 -14.32 -9.27
N THR A 42 6.53 -15.22 -10.22
CA THR A 42 5.72 -16.45 -10.14
C THR A 42 6.55 -17.67 -10.53
N LYS A 43 6.31 -18.78 -9.83
CA LYS A 43 6.87 -20.10 -10.18
C LYS A 43 5.76 -21.13 -10.16
N THR A 44 5.64 -21.92 -11.23
CA THR A 44 4.65 -23.00 -11.33
C THR A 44 5.39 -24.30 -11.57
N ASN A 45 5.00 -25.36 -10.87
CA ASN A 45 5.55 -26.69 -11.10
C ASN A 45 4.72 -27.51 -12.10
N GLN A 46 5.17 -28.71 -12.45
CA GLN A 46 4.51 -29.61 -13.39
C GLN A 46 3.10 -30.07 -12.94
N HIS A 47 2.80 -29.97 -11.64
CA HIS A 47 1.51 -30.30 -11.04
C HIS A 47 0.56 -29.10 -10.93
N GLY A 48 0.89 -27.97 -11.53
CA GLY A 48 0.08 -26.77 -11.47
C GLY A 48 0.09 -26.03 -10.13
N LYS A 49 0.95 -26.44 -9.18
CA LYS A 49 1.14 -25.67 -7.94
C LYS A 49 1.92 -24.39 -8.25
N ILE A 50 1.50 -23.30 -7.65
CA ILE A 50 2.07 -21.97 -7.87
C ILE A 50 2.66 -21.40 -6.58
N LEU A 51 3.75 -20.65 -6.72
CA LEU A 51 4.33 -19.78 -5.73
C LEU A 51 4.43 -18.36 -6.31
N ILE A 52 3.90 -17.40 -5.60
CA ILE A 52 3.90 -15.98 -5.94
C ILE A 52 4.78 -15.27 -4.92
N VAL A 53 5.70 -14.46 -5.40
CA VAL A 53 6.61 -13.66 -4.58
C VAL A 53 6.49 -12.20 -5.01
N CYS A 54 6.31 -11.29 -4.06
CA CYS A 54 6.28 -9.85 -4.30
C CYS A 54 7.34 -9.16 -3.43
N LEU A 55 8.18 -8.34 -4.07
CA LEU A 55 9.23 -7.57 -3.41
C LEU A 55 8.75 -6.14 -3.16
N TYR A 56 9.04 -5.61 -1.98
CA TYR A 56 8.85 -4.20 -1.68
C TYR A 56 10.07 -3.68 -0.91
N VAL A 57 10.94 -2.98 -1.62
CA VAL A 57 12.25 -2.51 -1.11
C VAL A 57 13.06 -3.69 -0.56
N ASP A 58 13.15 -3.85 0.75
CA ASP A 58 13.83 -4.92 1.49
C ASP A 58 12.87 -5.99 2.05
N ASP A 59 11.57 -5.74 2.00
CA ASP A 59 10.54 -6.69 2.40
C ASP A 59 10.16 -7.65 1.26
N MET A 60 9.80 -8.89 1.64
CA MET A 60 9.31 -9.91 0.71
C MET A 60 8.01 -10.53 1.25
N ILE A 61 6.99 -10.55 0.42
CA ILE A 61 5.76 -11.31 0.67
C ILE A 61 5.72 -12.47 -0.31
N TYR A 62 5.34 -13.65 0.19
CA TYR A 62 5.14 -14.81 -0.65
C TYR A 62 3.88 -15.58 -0.25
N THR A 63 3.24 -16.20 -1.23
CA THR A 63 2.03 -17.00 -1.05
C THR A 63 1.91 -18.05 -2.14
N GLY A 64 1.17 -19.10 -1.89
CA GLY A 64 0.95 -20.15 -2.87
C GLY A 64 0.67 -21.51 -2.25
N ASN A 65 0.67 -22.52 -3.09
CA ASN A 65 0.49 -23.93 -2.73
C ASN A 65 1.68 -24.81 -3.15
N LEU A 66 2.76 -24.20 -3.63
CA LEU A 66 4.05 -24.86 -3.83
C LEU A 66 4.80 -24.88 -2.49
N GLU A 67 5.79 -25.76 -2.33
CA GLU A 67 6.58 -25.96 -1.09
C GLU A 67 7.13 -24.63 -0.53
N LEU A 68 6.36 -23.99 0.36
CA LEU A 68 6.70 -22.70 0.99
C LEU A 68 7.90 -22.83 1.93
N THR A 69 8.03 -23.98 2.60
CA THR A 69 9.13 -24.25 3.53
C THR A 69 10.48 -24.26 2.82
N ASP A 70 10.57 -24.93 1.67
CA ASP A 70 11.81 -25.01 0.89
C ASP A 70 12.21 -23.64 0.35
N PHE A 71 11.24 -22.88 -0.13
CA PHE A 71 11.48 -21.50 -0.58
C PHE A 71 12.02 -20.62 0.55
N LYS A 72 11.40 -20.69 1.73
CA LYS A 72 11.82 -19.97 2.92
C LYS A 72 13.26 -20.31 3.31
N HIS A 73 13.60 -21.59 3.39
CA HIS A 73 14.96 -22.03 3.71
C HIS A 73 15.97 -21.56 2.66
N ALA A 74 15.63 -21.62 1.38
CA ALA A 74 16.47 -21.13 0.30
C ALA A 74 16.75 -19.62 0.43
N MET A 75 15.73 -18.82 0.75
CA MET A 75 15.89 -17.38 0.97
C MET A 75 16.76 -17.06 2.17
N GLN A 76 16.55 -17.74 3.30
CA GLN A 76 17.33 -17.56 4.52
C GLN A 76 18.80 -18.02 4.36
N SER A 77 19.04 -19.02 3.52
CA SER A 77 20.39 -19.50 3.23
C SER A 77 21.18 -18.55 2.32
N GLU A 78 20.53 -17.94 1.33
CA GLU A 78 21.19 -17.06 0.35
C GLU A 78 21.28 -15.60 0.82
N PHE A 79 20.31 -15.14 1.59
CA PHE A 79 20.19 -13.76 2.05
C PHE A 79 20.07 -13.71 3.58
N GLU A 80 20.59 -12.62 4.18
CA GLU A 80 20.42 -12.32 5.61
C GLU A 80 18.97 -11.87 5.88
N MET A 81 18.00 -12.80 5.72
CA MET A 81 16.56 -12.54 5.88
C MET A 81 16.00 -13.20 7.14
N THR A 82 15.08 -12.49 7.80
CA THR A 82 14.32 -13.01 8.93
C THR A 82 12.89 -13.33 8.46
N ASP A 83 12.40 -14.53 8.80
CA ASP A 83 11.00 -14.85 8.60
C ASP A 83 10.15 -14.26 9.72
N LEU A 84 9.23 -13.38 9.34
CA LEU A 84 8.28 -12.74 10.24
C LEU A 84 6.99 -13.56 10.47
N GLY A 85 6.90 -14.75 9.86
CA GLY A 85 5.75 -15.64 9.95
C GLY A 85 4.55 -15.18 9.11
N ILE A 86 3.35 -15.52 9.57
CA ILE A 86 2.12 -15.17 8.88
C ILE A 86 1.92 -13.66 8.91
N MET A 87 1.75 -13.06 7.73
CA MET A 87 1.54 -11.63 7.58
C MET A 87 0.29 -11.17 8.33
N LYS A 88 0.46 -10.19 9.22
CA LYS A 88 -0.61 -9.54 9.99
C LYS A 88 -0.77 -8.07 9.63
N TYR A 89 0.29 -7.45 9.14
CA TYR A 89 0.34 -6.02 8.84
C TYR A 89 1.38 -5.76 7.75
N PHE A 90 0.99 -4.99 6.74
CA PHE A 90 1.92 -4.61 5.66
C PHE A 90 1.49 -3.27 5.04
N LEU A 91 2.41 -2.31 5.00
CA LEU A 91 2.19 -0.98 4.39
C LEU A 91 0.89 -0.30 4.85
N GLY A 92 0.55 -0.34 6.13
CA GLY A 92 -0.68 0.29 6.64
C GLY A 92 -1.96 -0.55 6.44
N ILE A 93 -1.84 -1.74 5.88
CA ILE A 93 -2.95 -2.70 5.71
C ILE A 93 -2.83 -3.79 6.78
N GLU A 94 -3.90 -4.04 7.50
CA GLU A 94 -4.05 -5.13 8.45
C GLU A 94 -4.59 -6.36 7.73
N VAL A 95 -4.02 -7.52 8.02
CA VAL A 95 -4.37 -8.79 7.35
C VAL A 95 -4.78 -9.81 8.41
N HIS A 96 -6.02 -10.25 8.36
CA HIS A 96 -6.58 -11.28 9.24
C HIS A 96 -6.80 -12.56 8.43
N GLN A 97 -5.97 -13.57 8.70
CA GLN A 97 -6.04 -14.87 8.03
C GLN A 97 -6.77 -15.88 8.89
N SER A 98 -7.70 -16.61 8.29
CA SER A 98 -8.48 -17.67 8.95
C SER A 98 -8.75 -18.82 7.98
N ALA A 99 -9.30 -19.92 8.48
CA ALA A 99 -9.77 -21.02 7.63
C ALA A 99 -10.90 -20.63 6.66
N LYS A 100 -11.60 -19.53 6.94
CA LYS A 100 -12.67 -18.99 6.09
C LYS A 100 -12.18 -18.07 4.98
N GLY A 101 -10.91 -17.64 5.03
CA GLY A 101 -10.30 -16.74 4.04
C GLY A 101 -9.41 -15.67 4.67
N ILE A 102 -9.08 -14.70 3.85
CA ILE A 102 -8.23 -13.55 4.20
C ILE A 102 -9.10 -12.29 4.21
N PHE A 103 -9.13 -11.60 5.34
CA PHE A 103 -9.78 -10.30 5.48
C PHE A 103 -8.71 -9.21 5.61
N VAL A 104 -8.84 -8.15 4.81
CA VAL A 104 -7.94 -7.00 4.81
C VAL A 104 -8.68 -5.75 5.23
N CYS A 105 -8.07 -4.95 6.12
CA CYS A 105 -8.64 -3.69 6.59
C CYS A 105 -7.55 -2.67 6.90
N GLN A 106 -7.96 -1.46 7.25
CA GLN A 106 -7.07 -0.35 7.62
C GLN A 106 -7.62 0.36 8.87
N GLN A 107 -8.03 -0.39 9.90
CA GLN A 107 -8.67 0.20 11.11
C GLN A 107 -7.74 1.17 11.82
N LYS A 108 -6.48 0.77 12.04
CA LYS A 108 -5.48 1.64 12.68
C LYS A 108 -5.21 2.88 11.83
N TYR A 109 -5.04 2.71 10.53
CA TYR A 109 -4.81 3.84 9.62
C TYR A 109 -6.01 4.80 9.58
N ALA A 110 -7.24 4.29 9.58
CA ALA A 110 -8.45 5.10 9.66
C ALA A 110 -8.51 5.92 10.96
N ALA A 111 -8.20 5.29 12.11
CA ALA A 111 -8.12 5.99 13.39
C ALA A 111 -7.03 7.08 13.39
N ASP A 112 -5.87 6.81 12.82
CA ASP A 112 -4.78 7.78 12.69
C ASP A 112 -5.18 8.98 11.81
N ILE A 113 -5.93 8.75 10.72
CA ILE A 113 -6.50 9.82 9.88
C ILE A 113 -7.47 10.68 10.69
N LEU A 114 -8.43 10.07 11.39
CA LEU A 114 -9.40 10.79 12.21
C LEU A 114 -8.70 11.68 13.25
N LYS A 115 -7.70 11.14 13.93
CA LYS A 115 -6.88 11.89 14.88
C LYS A 115 -6.13 13.04 14.22
N ARG A 116 -5.44 12.77 13.10
CA ARG A 116 -4.65 13.75 12.36
C ARG A 116 -5.47 14.96 11.92
N PHE A 117 -6.71 14.73 11.49
CA PHE A 117 -7.62 15.77 11.01
C PHE A 117 -8.60 16.27 12.07
N ARG A 118 -8.38 15.92 13.36
CA ARG A 118 -9.19 16.35 14.52
C ARG A 118 -10.67 15.96 14.39
N MET A 119 -10.91 14.73 13.95
CA MET A 119 -12.26 14.18 13.73
C MET A 119 -12.57 13.02 14.70
N GLU A 120 -11.75 12.80 15.71
CA GLU A 120 -12.03 11.81 16.75
C GLU A 120 -13.33 12.17 17.47
N GLY A 121 -14.21 11.21 17.65
CA GLY A 121 -15.50 11.39 18.32
C GLY A 121 -16.56 12.16 17.52
N CYS A 122 -16.32 12.50 16.25
CA CYS A 122 -17.35 13.02 15.37
C CYS A 122 -18.44 11.98 15.11
N ASN A 123 -19.68 12.42 15.01
CA ASN A 123 -20.78 11.56 14.63
C ASN A 123 -20.57 11.05 13.18
N PRO A 124 -20.80 9.74 12.93
CA PRO A 124 -20.69 9.19 11.59
C PRO A 124 -21.74 9.79 10.66
N ALA A 125 -21.38 10.01 9.40
CA ALA A 125 -22.29 10.41 8.35
C ALA A 125 -22.72 9.16 7.54
N GLU A 126 -24.00 9.09 7.17
CA GLU A 126 -24.54 7.96 6.41
C GLU A 126 -23.91 7.80 5.03
N THR A 127 -23.58 8.92 4.39
CA THR A 127 -22.96 8.93 3.06
C THR A 127 -21.83 9.96 3.00
N PRO A 128 -20.71 9.63 2.34
CA PRO A 128 -19.60 10.59 2.19
C PRO A 128 -20.01 11.87 1.46
N ILE A 129 -20.81 11.73 0.41
CA ILE A 129 -21.35 12.87 -0.37
C ILE A 129 -22.83 12.61 -0.67
N PRO A 130 -23.76 13.47 -0.27
CA PRO A 130 -25.19 13.35 -0.59
C PRO A 130 -25.43 13.41 -2.10
N LEU A 131 -26.49 12.72 -2.53
CA LEU A 131 -26.95 12.77 -3.92
C LEU A 131 -27.28 14.22 -4.32
N GLY A 132 -26.90 14.59 -5.55
CA GLY A 132 -27.17 15.94 -6.07
C GLY A 132 -26.20 17.03 -5.59
N THR A 133 -25.19 16.69 -4.78
CA THR A 133 -24.16 17.65 -4.38
C THR A 133 -23.38 18.12 -5.61
N LYS A 134 -23.36 19.45 -5.80
CA LYS A 134 -22.56 20.11 -6.84
C LYS A 134 -21.41 20.84 -6.16
N LEU A 135 -20.19 20.45 -6.49
CA LEU A 135 -18.97 21.16 -6.10
C LEU A 135 -18.36 21.80 -7.35
N SER A 136 -17.92 23.04 -7.24
CA SER A 136 -17.35 23.80 -8.36
C SER A 136 -16.00 24.39 -7.99
N LYS A 137 -15.10 24.49 -8.98
CA LYS A 137 -13.84 25.25 -8.81
C LYS A 137 -14.09 26.74 -8.53
N ASN A 138 -15.25 27.24 -8.95
CA ASN A 138 -15.66 28.64 -8.78
C ASN A 138 -16.50 28.87 -7.53
N ASP A 139 -16.58 27.88 -6.62
CA ASP A 139 -17.28 28.08 -5.36
C ASP A 139 -16.71 29.30 -4.62
N GLU A 140 -17.61 30.11 -4.08
CA GLU A 140 -17.25 31.26 -3.26
C GLU A 140 -16.82 30.82 -1.86
N GLY A 141 -16.04 31.67 -1.19
CA GLY A 141 -15.63 31.46 0.18
C GLY A 141 -14.11 31.49 0.37
N PRO A 142 -13.65 31.41 1.62
CA PRO A 142 -12.24 31.46 1.95
C PRO A 142 -11.49 30.26 1.39
N THR A 143 -10.24 30.50 1.02
CA THR A 143 -9.32 29.45 0.59
C THR A 143 -8.83 28.64 1.78
N VAL A 144 -8.70 27.35 1.61
CA VAL A 144 -8.09 26.42 2.57
C VAL A 144 -6.63 26.18 2.21
N ASP A 145 -5.79 25.91 3.20
CA ASP A 145 -4.41 25.49 2.95
C ASP A 145 -4.38 24.26 2.02
N SER A 146 -3.81 24.44 0.84
CA SER A 146 -3.78 23.42 -0.20
C SER A 146 -2.92 22.22 0.20
N THR A 147 -1.85 22.42 1.01
CA THR A 147 -0.97 21.36 1.48
C THR A 147 -1.73 20.46 2.45
N PHE A 148 -2.45 21.06 3.39
CA PHE A 148 -3.27 20.33 4.34
C PHE A 148 -4.43 19.58 3.66
N TYR A 149 -5.08 20.24 2.68
CA TYR A 149 -6.12 19.63 1.86
C TYR A 149 -5.60 18.43 1.06
N LYS A 150 -4.45 18.56 0.38
CA LYS A 150 -3.79 17.48 -0.36
C LYS A 150 -3.45 16.31 0.56
N SER A 151 -3.01 16.59 1.78
CA SER A 151 -2.72 15.57 2.78
C SER A 151 -3.96 14.75 3.16
N LEU A 152 -5.11 15.41 3.34
CA LEU A 152 -6.39 14.73 3.60
C LEU A 152 -6.79 13.86 2.41
N VAL A 153 -6.84 14.44 1.22
CA VAL A 153 -7.22 13.70 0.00
C VAL A 153 -6.31 12.51 -0.26
N GLY A 154 -4.99 12.67 -0.11
CA GLY A 154 -4.03 11.58 -0.23
C GLY A 154 -4.30 10.46 0.78
N SER A 155 -4.62 10.82 2.03
CA SER A 155 -4.98 9.84 3.06
C SER A 155 -6.28 9.09 2.72
N LEU A 156 -7.30 9.79 2.22
CA LEU A 156 -8.56 9.18 1.79
C LEU A 156 -8.37 8.25 0.58
N LEU A 157 -7.59 8.68 -0.43
CA LEU A 157 -7.27 7.85 -1.59
C LEU A 157 -6.54 6.57 -1.20
N TYR A 158 -5.63 6.65 -0.23
CA TYR A 158 -4.98 5.44 0.29
C TYR A 158 -5.95 4.53 1.05
N LEU A 159 -6.89 5.11 1.82
CA LEU A 159 -7.92 4.35 2.53
C LEU A 159 -8.83 3.57 1.58
N THR A 160 -9.02 4.04 0.33
CA THR A 160 -9.85 3.35 -0.66
C THR A 160 -9.34 1.95 -1.05
N ALA A 161 -8.11 1.60 -0.69
CA ALA A 161 -7.58 0.24 -0.91
C ALA A 161 -8.42 -0.84 -0.19
N THR A 162 -8.98 -0.51 0.98
CA THR A 162 -9.86 -1.41 1.75
C THR A 162 -11.29 -0.88 1.91
N ARG A 163 -11.55 0.37 1.51
CA ARG A 163 -12.84 1.07 1.57
C ARG A 163 -13.25 1.56 0.17
N PRO A 164 -13.61 0.66 -0.74
CA PRO A 164 -14.03 1.04 -2.10
C PRO A 164 -15.31 1.89 -2.12
N ASP A 165 -16.13 1.82 -1.09
CA ASP A 165 -17.36 2.60 -0.89
C ASP A 165 -17.10 4.13 -0.88
N ILE A 166 -15.95 4.59 -0.36
CA ILE A 166 -15.60 6.01 -0.34
C ILE A 166 -14.84 6.47 -1.60
N LYS A 167 -14.49 5.56 -2.52
CA LYS A 167 -13.62 5.86 -3.68
C LYS A 167 -14.16 6.99 -4.56
N TYR A 168 -15.46 6.97 -4.87
CA TYR A 168 -16.09 8.01 -5.68
C TYR A 168 -15.96 9.38 -5.02
N ALA A 169 -16.29 9.47 -3.73
CA ALA A 169 -16.25 10.72 -2.99
C ALA A 169 -14.82 11.25 -2.84
N ALA A 170 -13.84 10.39 -2.52
CA ALA A 170 -12.42 10.75 -2.48
C ALA A 170 -11.93 11.27 -3.83
N SER A 171 -12.31 10.62 -4.94
CA SER A 171 -12.00 11.06 -6.30
C SER A 171 -12.67 12.40 -6.66
N LEU A 172 -13.89 12.66 -6.19
CA LEU A 172 -14.58 13.93 -6.44
C LEU A 172 -13.86 15.09 -5.74
N VAL A 173 -13.55 14.96 -4.45
CA VAL A 173 -12.86 16.01 -3.69
C VAL A 173 -11.42 16.22 -4.17
N SER A 174 -10.78 15.22 -4.75
CA SER A 174 -9.42 15.34 -5.30
C SER A 174 -9.30 16.37 -6.45
N ARG A 175 -10.40 16.68 -7.13
CA ARG A 175 -10.43 17.66 -8.24
C ARG A 175 -10.14 19.09 -7.79
N PHE A 176 -10.21 19.34 -6.48
CA PHE A 176 -10.06 20.69 -5.90
C PHE A 176 -8.73 20.91 -5.18
N MET A 177 -7.77 19.98 -5.29
CA MET A 177 -6.47 20.02 -4.60
C MET A 177 -5.60 21.23 -4.95
N GLU A 178 -5.81 21.83 -6.12
CA GLU A 178 -5.03 22.99 -6.58
C GLU A 178 -5.40 24.26 -5.83
N SER A 179 -6.73 24.53 -5.69
CA SER A 179 -7.27 25.74 -5.04
C SER A 179 -8.51 25.37 -4.21
N PRO A 180 -8.33 24.70 -3.06
CA PRO A 180 -9.47 24.26 -2.25
C PRO A 180 -10.16 25.44 -1.56
N LYS A 181 -11.48 25.40 -1.53
CA LYS A 181 -12.33 26.34 -0.80
C LYS A 181 -12.92 25.69 0.46
N ASP A 182 -13.47 26.50 1.36
CA ASP A 182 -14.14 26.00 2.57
C ASP A 182 -15.30 25.04 2.26
N SER A 183 -16.03 25.27 1.17
CA SER A 183 -17.05 24.34 0.65
C SER A 183 -16.50 22.95 0.39
N HIS A 184 -15.28 22.85 -0.18
CA HIS A 184 -14.60 21.59 -0.43
C HIS A 184 -14.06 20.96 0.86
N TRP A 185 -13.69 21.78 1.85
CA TRP A 185 -13.14 21.31 3.11
C TRP A 185 -14.18 20.71 4.06
N LYS A 186 -15.42 21.17 4.01
CA LYS A 186 -16.52 20.70 4.86
C LYS A 186 -16.83 19.21 4.68
N TRP A 187 -16.49 18.64 3.54
CA TRP A 187 -16.73 17.22 3.27
C TRP A 187 -15.85 16.27 4.08
N ARG A 188 -14.76 16.75 4.70
CA ARG A 188 -13.91 15.93 5.57
C ARG A 188 -14.69 15.21 6.68
N ASN A 189 -15.72 15.87 7.21
CA ASN A 189 -16.51 15.34 8.33
C ASN A 189 -17.52 14.26 7.91
N ARG A 190 -17.47 13.79 6.69
CA ARG A 190 -18.41 12.81 6.14
C ARG A 190 -17.72 11.50 5.69
N PHE A 191 -16.41 11.45 5.74
CA PHE A 191 -15.60 10.25 5.51
C PHE A 191 -15.25 9.60 6.86
#